data_cd547ec95ad6fa23e4acec8a39d8f06b
#
_entry.id   cd547ec95ad6fa23e4acec8a39d8f06b
#
_cell.length_a   1.000
_cell.length_b   1.000
_cell.length_c   1.000
_cell.angle_alpha   90.00
_cell.angle_beta   90.00
_cell.angle_gamma   90.00
#
_symmetry.space_group_name_H-M   'P 1'
#
loop_
_entity.id
_entity.type
_entity.pdbx_description
1 polymer ?
#
loop_
_entity_poly.entity_id
_entity_poly.type
_entity_poly.pdbx_seq_one_letter_code
_entity_poly.pdbx_strand_id
1 'polypeptide(L)'
;VKTLRAALLLLLAATVPAGAVDFGRAAVGTSGSEFLLMDTSARGIAMGGAMAAVTDDSSSIYWNPAGLASVPRMSASFMHSQYVADITYDAGSYAARVNDASVIAAGVRYLDGGSIAQTDVNGLTNGTYHPRSYVGEVGWGQSIYDLSDSEMDVAMGVTAKAIRTDLGLNTANGYAADFGIQSRFYTSALTYDVAAVIQNVGVGQKFDQVRDTLPTRIHLAGAVRPIKPLTLTGEIIAPINDAPYAAVGAEWGVEVERDIKGFARAGFNSLTMESLGIASTISLGFGVKLTDLSFDYAFVPMGTLGTATHRISVSFNLPAKVSRRYRER
;
A
#
# COMPACT_ATOMS: atom_id res chain seq x y z
N VAL A 1 -15.90 -5.56 -26.42
CA VAL A 1 -15.45 -4.22 -26.88
C VAL A 1 -16.41 -3.12 -26.40
N LYS A 2 -17.76 -3.30 -26.42
CA LYS A 2 -18.73 -2.28 -25.98
C LYS A 2 -18.75 -2.09 -24.44
N THR A 3 -18.53 -3.15 -23.65
CA THR A 3 -18.47 -3.14 -22.20
C THR A 3 -17.18 -2.50 -21.67
N LEU A 4 -16.06 -2.66 -22.36
CA LEU A 4 -14.78 -2.03 -21.99
C LEU A 4 -14.82 -0.50 -22.16
N ARG A 5 -15.55 0.00 -23.17
CA ARG A 5 -15.77 1.45 -23.34
C ARG A 5 -16.65 2.06 -22.25
N ALA A 6 -17.60 1.31 -21.71
CA ALA A 6 -18.45 1.75 -20.59
C ALA A 6 -17.67 1.81 -19.26
N ALA A 7 -16.77 0.87 -18.98
CA ALA A 7 -15.93 0.88 -17.79
C ALA A 7 -14.90 2.02 -17.81
N LEU A 8 -14.33 2.32 -18.98
CA LEU A 8 -13.39 3.43 -19.16
C LEU A 8 -14.07 4.80 -19.03
N LEU A 9 -15.34 4.91 -19.39
CA LEU A 9 -16.15 6.14 -19.29
C LEU A 9 -16.65 6.40 -17.85
N LEU A 10 -16.82 5.38 -17.02
CA LEU A 10 -17.17 5.52 -15.60
C LEU A 10 -15.99 6.02 -14.73
N LEU A 11 -14.74 5.76 -15.15
CA LEU A 11 -13.54 6.31 -14.49
C LEU A 11 -13.36 7.83 -14.72
N LEU A 12 -13.99 8.40 -15.76
CA LEU A 12 -13.90 9.83 -16.08
C LEU A 12 -14.97 10.69 -15.40
N ALA A 13 -15.95 10.09 -14.71
CA ALA A 13 -17.07 10.80 -14.11
C ALA A 13 -16.92 11.09 -12.61
N ALA A 14 -15.83 10.68 -11.96
CA ALA A 14 -15.54 11.13 -10.61
C ALA A 14 -15.07 12.60 -10.68
N THR A 15 -16.01 13.53 -10.65
CA THR A 15 -15.72 14.95 -10.41
C THR A 15 -15.14 15.08 -9.01
N VAL A 16 -13.81 15.05 -8.91
CA VAL A 16 -13.11 15.52 -7.72
C VAL A 16 -13.57 16.95 -7.47
N PRO A 17 -14.08 17.31 -6.28
CA PRO A 17 -14.43 18.70 -6.00
C PRO A 17 -13.17 19.53 -6.27
N ALA A 18 -13.30 20.53 -7.14
CA ALA A 18 -12.23 21.46 -7.51
C ALA A 18 -11.92 22.43 -6.35
N GLY A 19 -11.49 21.91 -5.22
CA GLY A 19 -10.60 22.61 -4.32
C GLY A 19 -9.27 22.67 -5.03
N ALA A 20 -8.57 23.79 -4.97
CA ALA A 20 -7.33 24.05 -5.69
C ALA A 20 -6.38 22.86 -5.61
N VAL A 21 -6.35 22.03 -6.66
CA VAL A 21 -5.39 20.96 -6.81
C VAL A 21 -4.12 21.64 -7.28
N ASP A 22 -3.15 21.79 -6.41
CA ASP A 22 -1.84 22.31 -6.74
C ASP A 22 -0.85 21.14 -6.83
N PHE A 23 -0.67 20.60 -8.04
CA PHE A 23 0.34 19.58 -8.33
C PHE A 23 1.77 20.16 -8.25
N GLY A 24 1.96 21.30 -7.62
CA GLY A 24 3.25 21.96 -7.44
C GLY A 24 3.86 21.66 -6.08
N ARG A 25 5.19 21.76 -6.01
CA ARG A 25 5.95 21.61 -4.76
C ARG A 25 5.66 22.67 -3.70
N ALA A 26 5.02 23.77 -4.06
CA ALA A 26 4.62 24.80 -3.12
C ALA A 26 3.57 24.30 -2.09
N ALA A 27 2.88 23.20 -2.39
CA ALA A 27 1.88 22.60 -1.52
C ALA A 27 2.43 21.46 -0.65
N VAL A 28 3.71 21.12 -0.75
CA VAL A 28 4.35 20.07 0.08
C VAL A 28 4.25 20.43 1.56
N GLY A 29 3.81 19.46 2.38
CA GLY A 29 3.64 19.66 3.82
C GLY A 29 2.38 20.43 4.22
N THR A 30 1.47 20.72 3.30
CA THR A 30 0.19 21.38 3.59
C THR A 30 -0.95 20.39 3.90
N SER A 31 -0.74 19.10 3.75
CA SER A 31 -1.68 18.06 4.18
C SER A 31 -1.39 17.59 5.60
N GLY A 32 -2.45 17.20 6.30
CA GLY A 32 -2.36 16.49 7.57
C GLY A 32 -2.35 14.98 7.34
N SER A 33 -2.08 14.23 8.41
CA SER A 33 -2.12 12.75 8.38
C SER A 33 -1.16 12.10 7.37
N GLU A 34 0.02 12.69 7.12
CA GLU A 34 1.05 12.20 6.20
C GLU A 34 1.49 10.75 6.49
N PHE A 35 1.31 10.26 7.72
CA PHE A 35 1.59 8.87 8.07
C PHE A 35 0.70 7.85 7.31
N LEU A 36 -0.41 8.32 6.70
CA LEU A 36 -1.21 7.51 5.77
C LEU A 36 -0.41 7.08 4.53
N LEU A 37 0.65 7.79 4.19
CA LEU A 37 1.52 7.51 3.06
C LEU A 37 2.62 6.48 3.36
N MET A 38 2.77 6.09 4.63
CA MET A 38 3.77 5.10 5.04
C MET A 38 3.33 3.71 4.63
N ASP A 39 4.22 3.02 3.94
CA ASP A 39 4.00 1.67 3.40
C ASP A 39 3.80 0.62 4.49
N THR A 40 2.99 -0.40 4.21
CA THR A 40 2.52 -1.39 5.19
C THR A 40 3.09 -2.80 5.02
N SER A 41 4.03 -3.01 4.09
CA SER A 41 4.68 -4.32 3.91
C SER A 41 6.13 -4.18 3.46
N ALA A 42 7.03 -5.00 4.01
CA ALA A 42 8.43 -5.02 3.61
C ALA A 42 8.59 -5.43 2.12
N ARG A 43 7.75 -6.35 1.63
CA ARG A 43 7.70 -6.70 0.19
C ARG A 43 7.45 -5.47 -0.67
N GLY A 44 6.43 -4.67 -0.33
CA GLY A 44 6.07 -3.49 -1.12
C GLY A 44 7.16 -2.43 -1.11
N ILE A 45 7.75 -2.19 0.05
CA ILE A 45 8.85 -1.25 0.20
C ILE A 45 10.07 -1.67 -0.61
N ALA A 46 10.43 -2.95 -0.56
CA ALA A 46 11.54 -3.51 -1.36
C ALA A 46 11.30 -3.40 -2.87
N MET A 47 10.04 -3.25 -3.31
CA MET A 47 9.61 -3.00 -4.68
C MET A 47 9.47 -1.50 -5.00
N GLY A 48 10.04 -0.60 -4.17
CA GLY A 48 9.93 0.86 -4.37
C GLY A 48 8.54 1.42 -4.11
N GLY A 49 7.61 0.65 -3.54
CA GLY A 49 6.20 1.02 -3.37
C GLY A 49 5.33 0.81 -4.62
N ALA A 50 5.88 0.28 -5.72
CA ALA A 50 5.14 0.04 -6.95
C ALA A 50 4.29 -1.25 -6.87
N MET A 51 3.24 -1.22 -6.05
CA MET A 51 2.46 -2.41 -5.66
C MET A 51 1.02 -2.44 -6.18
N ALA A 52 0.47 -1.32 -6.65
CA ALA A 52 -0.95 -1.23 -6.96
C ALA A 52 -1.45 -2.25 -8.00
N ALA A 53 -0.56 -2.71 -8.91
CA ALA A 53 -0.88 -3.73 -9.92
C ALA A 53 -0.56 -5.18 -9.50
N VAL A 54 0.21 -5.40 -8.40
CA VAL A 54 0.74 -6.74 -8.06
C VAL A 54 0.34 -7.23 -6.67
N THR A 55 -0.40 -6.43 -5.92
CA THR A 55 -0.86 -6.81 -4.58
C THR A 55 -1.92 -7.91 -4.66
N ASP A 56 -1.79 -8.94 -3.81
CA ASP A 56 -2.57 -10.19 -3.87
C ASP A 56 -2.80 -10.85 -2.51
N ASP A 57 -2.55 -10.12 -1.42
CA ASP A 57 -2.70 -10.57 -0.03
C ASP A 57 -3.51 -9.57 0.81
N SER A 58 -3.54 -9.74 2.14
CA SER A 58 -4.29 -8.84 3.04
C SER A 58 -3.77 -7.40 3.03
N SER A 59 -2.50 -7.15 2.68
CA SER A 59 -1.95 -5.80 2.56
C SER A 59 -2.53 -5.00 1.39
N SER A 60 -3.27 -5.67 0.49
CA SER A 60 -4.04 -5.02 -0.58
C SER A 60 -5.02 -3.97 -0.07
N ILE A 61 -5.50 -4.09 1.18
CA ILE A 61 -6.36 -3.09 1.82
C ILE A 61 -5.71 -1.70 1.82
N TYR A 62 -4.38 -1.63 1.82
CA TYR A 62 -3.58 -0.41 1.75
C TYR A 62 -3.19 -0.05 0.31
N TRP A 63 -2.62 -1.00 -0.46
CA TRP A 63 -2.02 -0.71 -1.76
C TRP A 63 -3.06 -0.46 -2.86
N ASN A 64 -3.99 -1.40 -2.99
CA ASN A 64 -5.09 -1.38 -3.96
C ASN A 64 -6.17 -2.35 -3.47
N PRO A 65 -7.32 -1.87 -2.99
CA PRO A 65 -8.36 -2.74 -2.46
C PRO A 65 -8.92 -3.73 -3.49
N ALA A 66 -8.76 -3.49 -4.79
CA ALA A 66 -9.12 -4.46 -5.82
C ALA A 66 -8.30 -5.76 -5.71
N GLY A 67 -7.03 -5.67 -5.27
CA GLY A 67 -6.16 -6.82 -5.04
C GLY A 67 -6.67 -7.80 -3.97
N LEU A 68 -7.55 -7.37 -3.06
CA LEU A 68 -8.21 -8.26 -2.10
C LEU A 68 -8.96 -9.39 -2.80
N ALA A 69 -9.53 -9.14 -3.98
CA ALA A 69 -10.21 -10.17 -4.77
C ALA A 69 -9.31 -11.36 -5.14
N SER A 70 -8.00 -11.18 -5.12
CA SER A 70 -7.00 -12.22 -5.39
C SER A 70 -6.67 -13.10 -4.18
N VAL A 71 -7.10 -12.75 -2.95
CA VAL A 71 -6.88 -13.55 -1.75
C VAL A 71 -7.62 -14.89 -1.89
N PRO A 72 -6.91 -16.05 -1.89
CA PRO A 72 -7.57 -17.31 -2.23
C PRO A 72 -8.58 -17.79 -1.18
N ARG A 73 -8.25 -17.66 0.10
CA ARG A 73 -9.10 -18.06 1.24
C ARG A 73 -8.98 -17.10 2.40
N MET A 74 -7.81 -17.00 2.98
CA MET A 74 -7.46 -16.12 4.09
C MET A 74 -6.05 -15.60 3.90
N SER A 75 -5.82 -14.38 4.31
CA SER A 75 -4.51 -13.78 4.39
C SER A 75 -4.42 -12.94 5.64
N ALA A 76 -3.27 -12.97 6.30
CA ALA A 76 -2.94 -12.08 7.40
C ALA A 76 -1.52 -11.58 7.23
N SER A 77 -1.26 -10.32 7.51
CA SER A 77 0.08 -9.76 7.50
C SER A 77 0.31 -8.82 8.67
N PHE A 78 1.56 -8.77 9.09
CA PHE A 78 2.06 -7.83 10.09
C PHE A 78 3.41 -7.29 9.64
N MET A 79 3.62 -5.98 9.81
CA MET A 79 4.88 -5.31 9.54
C MET A 79 5.28 -4.46 10.74
N HIS A 80 6.57 -4.50 11.09
CA HIS A 80 7.22 -3.59 12.02
C HIS A 80 8.34 -2.82 11.32
N SER A 81 8.39 -1.52 11.58
CA SER A 81 9.44 -0.64 11.07
C SER A 81 9.92 0.29 12.15
N GLN A 82 11.24 0.34 12.33
CA GLN A 82 11.89 1.35 13.14
C GLN A 82 12.44 2.44 12.20
N TYR A 83 12.06 3.68 12.48
CA TYR A 83 12.55 4.87 11.80
C TYR A 83 13.62 5.59 12.64
N VAL A 84 14.04 6.76 12.19
CA VAL A 84 14.94 7.65 12.92
C VAL A 84 14.24 8.23 14.16
N ALA A 85 15.03 8.66 15.15
CA ALA A 85 14.55 9.34 16.36
C ALA A 85 13.53 8.53 17.17
N ASP A 86 13.72 7.21 17.28
CA ASP A 86 12.87 6.28 18.03
C ASP A 86 11.40 6.22 17.55
N ILE A 87 11.13 6.74 16.35
CA ILE A 87 9.82 6.59 15.71
C ILE A 87 9.64 5.14 15.29
N THR A 88 8.50 4.56 15.65
CA THR A 88 8.12 3.21 15.22
C THR A 88 6.80 3.22 14.45
N TYR A 89 6.69 2.32 13.48
CA TYR A 89 5.48 2.17 12.69
C TYR A 89 5.13 0.69 12.54
N ASP A 90 3.92 0.35 12.95
CA ASP A 90 3.36 -0.99 12.89
C ASP A 90 2.13 -1.01 12.00
N ALA A 91 2.01 -2.06 11.18
CA ALA A 91 0.84 -2.28 10.33
C ALA A 91 0.42 -3.75 10.40
N GLY A 92 -0.88 -3.98 10.54
CA GLY A 92 -1.46 -5.31 10.53
C GLY A 92 -2.70 -5.37 9.67
N SER A 93 -2.90 -6.45 8.93
CA SER A 93 -4.10 -6.66 8.12
C SER A 93 -4.53 -8.12 8.12
N TYR A 94 -5.83 -8.32 7.91
CA TYR A 94 -6.46 -9.61 7.76
C TYR A 94 -7.50 -9.54 6.65
N ALA A 95 -7.54 -10.55 5.79
CA ALA A 95 -8.53 -10.68 4.72
C ALA A 95 -9.08 -12.10 4.68
N ALA A 96 -10.37 -12.22 4.42
CA ALA A 96 -11.04 -13.51 4.28
C ALA A 96 -12.02 -13.49 3.10
N ARG A 97 -11.97 -14.54 2.29
CA ARG A 97 -12.92 -14.77 1.21
C ARG A 97 -14.27 -15.18 1.79
N VAL A 98 -15.32 -14.45 1.48
CA VAL A 98 -16.67 -14.67 1.98
C VAL A 98 -17.55 -15.46 1.00
N ASN A 99 -17.26 -15.34 -0.30
CA ASN A 99 -17.87 -16.15 -1.38
C ASN A 99 -16.91 -16.23 -2.57
N ASP A 100 -17.33 -16.85 -3.68
CA ASP A 100 -16.46 -17.09 -4.84
C ASP A 100 -15.89 -15.79 -5.47
N ALA A 101 -16.58 -14.68 -5.33
CA ALA A 101 -16.21 -13.42 -5.95
C ALA A 101 -15.72 -12.34 -4.96
N SER A 102 -16.08 -12.44 -3.66
CA SER A 102 -15.90 -11.36 -2.69
C SER A 102 -14.94 -11.72 -1.56
N VAL A 103 -14.13 -10.75 -1.16
CA VAL A 103 -13.22 -10.80 -0.01
C VAL A 103 -13.47 -9.58 0.87
N ILE A 104 -13.53 -9.76 2.18
CA ILE A 104 -13.55 -8.69 3.17
C ILE A 104 -12.22 -8.63 3.89
N ALA A 105 -11.83 -7.43 4.32
CA ALA A 105 -10.59 -7.22 5.04
C ALA A 105 -10.75 -6.22 6.19
N ALA A 106 -9.87 -6.34 7.17
CA ALA A 106 -9.68 -5.36 8.23
C ALA A 106 -8.18 -5.05 8.35
N GLY A 107 -7.84 -3.82 8.69
CA GLY A 107 -6.47 -3.37 8.88
C GLY A 107 -6.34 -2.39 10.04
N VAL A 108 -5.14 -2.34 10.61
CA VAL A 108 -4.77 -1.36 11.63
C VAL A 108 -3.36 -0.86 11.33
N ARG A 109 -3.14 0.43 11.56
CA ARG A 109 -1.81 1.05 11.49
C ARG A 109 -1.58 1.89 12.74
N TYR A 110 -0.38 1.84 13.27
CA TYR A 110 0.03 2.55 14.46
C TYR A 110 1.38 3.22 14.23
N LEU A 111 1.43 4.51 14.46
CA LEU A 111 2.66 5.30 14.47
C LEU A 111 2.89 5.82 15.88
N ASP A 112 4.04 5.49 16.48
CA ASP A 112 4.56 6.14 17.68
C ASP A 112 5.64 7.14 17.26
N GLY A 113 5.43 8.40 17.57
CA GLY A 113 6.35 9.49 17.25
C GLY A 113 7.56 9.60 18.18
N GLY A 114 7.73 8.60 19.07
CA GLY A 114 8.82 8.63 20.06
C GLY A 114 8.56 9.60 21.21
N SER A 115 9.56 9.77 22.05
CA SER A 115 9.50 10.66 23.22
C SER A 115 10.02 12.05 22.87
N ILE A 116 9.18 13.07 23.00
CA ILE A 116 9.53 14.46 22.73
C ILE A 116 9.54 15.22 24.05
N ALA A 117 10.68 15.90 24.35
CA ALA A 117 10.79 16.74 25.54
C ALA A 117 9.85 17.94 25.43
N GLN A 118 9.01 18.12 26.43
CA GLN A 118 8.19 19.32 26.57
C GLN A 118 8.99 20.41 27.26
N THR A 119 9.06 21.60 26.67
CA THR A 119 9.77 22.75 27.24
C THR A 119 8.79 23.88 27.51
N ASP A 120 9.08 24.65 28.55
CA ASP A 120 8.39 25.90 28.83
C ASP A 120 8.89 27.05 27.93
N VAL A 121 8.31 28.24 28.10
CA VAL A 121 8.68 29.46 27.32
C VAL A 121 10.14 29.90 27.54
N ASN A 122 10.82 29.41 28.58
CA ASN A 122 12.22 29.69 28.88
C ASN A 122 13.16 28.59 28.39
N GLY A 123 12.63 27.55 27.72
CA GLY A 123 13.39 26.41 27.22
C GLY A 123 13.70 25.35 28.28
N LEU A 124 13.14 25.45 29.50
CA LEU A 124 13.32 24.45 30.56
C LEU A 124 12.38 23.25 30.30
N THR A 125 12.95 22.06 30.35
CA THR A 125 12.17 20.82 30.20
C THR A 125 11.26 20.63 31.42
N ASN A 126 9.94 20.50 31.18
CA ASN A 126 8.90 20.31 32.19
C ASN A 126 8.08 19.05 31.98
N GLY A 127 8.55 18.12 31.16
CA GLY A 127 7.89 16.83 30.90
C GLY A 127 8.31 16.23 29.57
N THR A 128 7.61 15.14 29.21
CA THR A 128 7.71 14.48 27.89
C THR A 128 6.31 14.16 27.38
N TYR A 129 6.12 14.16 26.07
CA TYR A 129 4.91 13.67 25.43
C TYR A 129 5.26 12.73 24.26
N HIS A 130 4.31 11.88 23.90
CA HIS A 130 4.43 10.88 22.84
C HIS A 130 3.32 11.09 21.83
N PRO A 131 3.61 11.72 20.67
CA PRO A 131 2.62 11.84 19.61
C PRO A 131 2.34 10.45 19.01
N ARG A 132 1.06 10.12 18.83
CA ARG A 132 0.62 8.82 18.31
C ARG A 132 -0.45 8.98 17.28
N SER A 133 -0.40 8.14 16.25
CA SER A 133 -1.41 8.11 15.22
C SER A 133 -1.90 6.69 14.99
N TYR A 134 -3.20 6.56 14.79
CA TYR A 134 -3.88 5.28 14.59
C TYR A 134 -4.76 5.36 13.34
N VAL A 135 -4.80 4.27 12.60
CA VAL A 135 -5.80 4.06 11.54
C VAL A 135 -6.44 2.69 11.74
N GLY A 136 -7.78 2.67 11.76
CA GLY A 136 -8.56 1.46 11.58
C GLY A 136 -9.13 1.43 10.18
N GLU A 137 -9.05 0.28 9.50
CA GLU A 137 -9.47 0.12 8.11
C GLU A 137 -10.41 -1.06 7.96
N VAL A 138 -11.41 -0.91 7.09
CA VAL A 138 -12.25 -2.02 6.61
C VAL A 138 -12.27 -1.99 5.09
N GLY A 139 -12.07 -3.13 4.46
CA GLY A 139 -11.92 -3.26 3.02
C GLY A 139 -12.86 -4.31 2.43
N TRP A 140 -13.21 -4.12 1.18
CA TRP A 140 -13.95 -5.07 0.38
C TRP A 140 -13.36 -5.11 -1.03
N GLY A 141 -13.09 -6.32 -1.53
CA GLY A 141 -12.62 -6.58 -2.88
C GLY A 141 -13.58 -7.53 -3.59
N GLN A 142 -13.86 -7.26 -4.85
CA GLN A 142 -14.80 -7.99 -5.67
C GLN A 142 -14.18 -8.34 -7.03
N SER A 143 -14.19 -9.62 -7.38
CA SER A 143 -14.01 -10.04 -8.76
C SER A 143 -15.31 -9.73 -9.53
N ILE A 144 -15.21 -8.87 -10.56
CA ILE A 144 -16.36 -8.47 -11.39
C ILE A 144 -16.50 -9.45 -12.54
N TYR A 145 -15.39 -9.93 -13.04
CA TYR A 145 -15.30 -10.78 -14.20
C TYR A 145 -14.18 -11.78 -14.00
N ASP A 146 -14.55 -13.03 -13.82
CA ASP A 146 -13.66 -14.19 -13.79
C ASP A 146 -13.92 -14.97 -15.07
N LEU A 147 -12.94 -14.89 -15.94
CA LEU A 147 -12.99 -15.52 -17.23
C LEU A 147 -12.16 -16.79 -17.20
N SER A 148 -12.63 -17.79 -16.46
CA SER A 148 -12.02 -19.13 -16.51
C SER A 148 -11.89 -19.67 -17.95
N ASP A 149 -12.63 -19.08 -18.88
CA ASP A 149 -12.57 -19.32 -20.33
C ASP A 149 -12.05 -18.11 -21.14
N SER A 150 -11.57 -17.03 -20.51
CA SER A 150 -11.09 -15.86 -21.23
C SER A 150 -9.76 -15.31 -20.71
N GLU A 151 -9.18 -14.44 -21.48
CA GLU A 151 -7.82 -13.94 -21.38
C GLU A 151 -7.68 -12.76 -20.39
N MET A 152 -8.72 -12.50 -19.54
CA MET A 152 -8.72 -11.32 -18.67
C MET A 152 -9.52 -11.52 -17.37
N ASP A 153 -8.96 -11.17 -16.23
CA ASP A 153 -9.65 -11.01 -14.94
C ASP A 153 -9.81 -9.51 -14.63
N VAL A 154 -10.92 -9.13 -14.04
CA VAL A 154 -11.17 -7.75 -13.57
C VAL A 154 -11.68 -7.78 -12.14
N ALA A 155 -11.08 -6.95 -11.29
CA ALA A 155 -11.48 -6.76 -9.91
C ALA A 155 -11.62 -5.29 -9.55
N MET A 156 -12.46 -4.99 -8.58
CA MET A 156 -12.60 -3.67 -7.97
C MET A 156 -12.59 -3.79 -6.45
N GLY A 157 -12.31 -2.70 -5.76
CA GLY A 157 -12.34 -2.70 -4.31
C GLY A 157 -12.49 -1.31 -3.70
N VAL A 158 -12.84 -1.31 -2.43
CA VAL A 158 -12.98 -0.10 -1.62
C VAL A 158 -12.43 -0.37 -0.22
N THR A 159 -11.79 0.64 0.37
CA THR A 159 -11.38 0.67 1.78
C THR A 159 -11.95 1.92 2.44
N ALA A 160 -12.54 1.77 3.61
CA ALA A 160 -12.91 2.88 4.49
C ALA A 160 -11.94 2.94 5.67
N LYS A 161 -11.55 4.16 6.07
CA LYS A 161 -10.54 4.44 7.08
C LYS A 161 -11.07 5.38 8.15
N ALA A 162 -10.81 5.06 9.42
CA ALA A 162 -10.98 5.95 10.55
C ALA A 162 -9.59 6.30 11.10
N ILE A 163 -9.29 7.58 11.19
CA ILE A 163 -7.97 8.12 11.51
C ILE A 163 -8.06 8.85 12.86
N ARG A 164 -7.13 8.61 13.76
CA ARG A 164 -7.01 9.32 15.04
C ARG A 164 -5.56 9.67 15.29
N THR A 165 -5.29 10.94 15.61
CA THR A 165 -3.98 11.40 16.04
C THR A 165 -4.10 12.03 17.42
N ASP A 166 -3.18 11.66 18.32
CA ASP A 166 -3.02 12.19 19.66
C ASP A 166 -1.65 12.89 19.73
N LEU A 167 -1.66 14.18 19.94
CA LEU A 167 -0.46 15.01 20.10
C LEU A 167 -0.17 15.33 21.58
N GLY A 168 -0.76 14.59 22.50
CA GLY A 168 -0.63 14.79 23.92
C GLY A 168 -1.68 15.76 24.48
N LEU A 169 -1.66 17.03 24.09
CA LEU A 169 -2.64 18.03 24.55
C LEU A 169 -3.91 18.05 23.69
N ASN A 170 -3.79 17.69 22.42
CA ASN A 170 -4.89 17.73 21.44
C ASN A 170 -5.02 16.41 20.70
N THR A 171 -6.26 15.98 20.50
CA THR A 171 -6.59 14.82 19.67
C THR A 171 -7.51 15.22 18.53
N ALA A 172 -7.32 14.61 17.36
CA ALA A 172 -8.19 14.84 16.21
C ALA A 172 -8.53 13.52 15.52
N ASN A 173 -9.72 13.51 14.90
CA ASN A 173 -10.21 12.39 14.11
C ASN A 173 -10.42 12.82 12.66
N GLY A 174 -10.20 11.88 11.73
CA GLY A 174 -10.45 12.04 10.30
C GLY A 174 -11.03 10.76 9.72
N TYR A 175 -11.56 10.83 8.52
CA TYR A 175 -12.13 9.69 7.80
C TYR A 175 -11.74 9.76 6.34
N ALA A 176 -11.36 8.62 5.77
CA ALA A 176 -10.95 8.52 4.38
C ALA A 176 -11.52 7.27 3.72
N ALA A 177 -11.49 7.25 2.40
CA ALA A 177 -11.77 6.07 1.61
C ALA A 177 -10.78 5.94 0.46
N ASP A 178 -10.53 4.70 0.04
CA ASP A 178 -9.78 4.35 -1.16
C ASP A 178 -10.68 3.58 -2.12
N PHE A 179 -10.42 3.75 -3.40
CA PHE A 179 -11.10 3.02 -4.48
C PHE A 179 -10.05 2.51 -5.45
N GLY A 180 -10.17 1.25 -5.85
CA GLY A 180 -9.24 0.64 -6.77
C GLY A 180 -9.90 -0.26 -7.80
N ILE A 181 -9.24 -0.36 -8.95
CA ILE A 181 -9.55 -1.32 -10.00
C ILE A 181 -8.25 -1.98 -10.44
N GLN A 182 -8.31 -3.26 -10.77
CA GLN A 182 -7.20 -4.04 -11.28
C GLN A 182 -7.70 -4.98 -12.36
N SER A 183 -6.92 -5.10 -13.43
CA SER A 183 -7.18 -6.07 -14.50
C SER A 183 -5.92 -6.84 -14.79
N ARG A 184 -6.04 -8.17 -14.87
CA ARG A 184 -4.97 -9.09 -15.26
C ARG A 184 -5.29 -9.68 -16.62
N PHE A 185 -4.30 -9.66 -17.48
CA PHE A 185 -4.40 -10.18 -18.85
C PHE A 185 -3.44 -11.34 -19.04
N TYR A 186 -3.96 -12.40 -19.65
CA TYR A 186 -3.21 -13.60 -19.97
C TYR A 186 -3.05 -13.69 -21.50
N THR A 187 -1.81 -13.70 -21.94
CA THR A 187 -1.51 -13.92 -23.37
C THR A 187 -0.64 -15.17 -23.51
N SER A 188 -0.49 -15.68 -24.72
CA SER A 188 0.38 -16.83 -24.99
C SER A 188 1.85 -16.58 -24.65
N ALA A 189 2.29 -15.32 -24.63
CA ALA A 189 3.67 -14.93 -24.42
C ALA A 189 3.96 -14.51 -22.96
N LEU A 190 3.02 -13.80 -22.30
CA LEU A 190 3.25 -13.23 -20.96
C LEU A 190 1.92 -12.89 -20.26
N THR A 191 2.00 -12.71 -18.96
CA THR A 191 0.93 -12.15 -18.14
C THR A 191 1.28 -10.71 -17.78
N TYR A 192 0.31 -9.79 -17.89
CA TYR A 192 0.46 -8.42 -17.45
C TYR A 192 -0.75 -7.93 -16.68
N ASP A 193 -0.52 -7.03 -15.74
CA ASP A 193 -1.54 -6.40 -14.92
C ASP A 193 -1.55 -4.90 -15.18
N VAL A 194 -2.73 -4.29 -15.08
CA VAL A 194 -2.90 -2.84 -15.02
C VAL A 194 -3.81 -2.49 -13.85
N ALA A 195 -3.55 -1.36 -13.20
CA ALA A 195 -4.34 -0.92 -12.07
C ALA A 195 -4.47 0.61 -12.03
N ALA A 196 -5.58 1.06 -11.46
CA ALA A 196 -5.78 2.45 -11.10
C ALA A 196 -6.37 2.52 -9.68
N VAL A 197 -5.85 3.43 -8.86
CA VAL A 197 -6.28 3.61 -7.47
C VAL A 197 -6.39 5.09 -7.16
N ILE A 198 -7.39 5.48 -6.39
CA ILE A 198 -7.43 6.76 -5.70
C ILE A 198 -7.46 6.49 -4.21
N GLN A 199 -6.55 7.12 -3.47
CA GLN A 199 -6.37 6.90 -2.04
C GLN A 199 -6.64 8.17 -1.22
N ASN A 200 -7.08 7.95 0.03
CA ASN A 200 -7.23 8.97 1.06
C ASN A 200 -8.21 10.10 0.67
N VAL A 201 -9.28 9.79 -0.04
CA VAL A 201 -10.36 10.73 -0.32
C VAL A 201 -11.26 10.84 0.90
N GLY A 202 -11.46 12.05 1.44
CA GLY A 202 -12.34 12.15 2.62
C GLY A 202 -12.20 13.46 3.38
N VAL A 203 -12.36 13.36 4.69
CA VAL A 203 -12.41 14.48 5.63
C VAL A 203 -11.24 14.40 6.58
N GLY A 204 -10.29 15.34 6.45
CA GLY A 204 -9.09 15.40 7.26
C GLY A 204 -9.34 15.75 8.72
N GLN A 205 -8.30 15.75 9.51
CA GLN A 205 -8.33 16.01 10.94
C GLN A 205 -8.51 17.51 11.22
N LYS A 206 -9.08 17.83 12.37
CA LYS A 206 -9.23 19.20 12.86
C LYS A 206 -8.77 19.23 14.32
N PHE A 207 -7.60 19.85 14.56
CA PHE A 207 -7.01 19.96 15.89
C PHE A 207 -7.50 21.19 16.64
N ASP A 208 -7.76 22.29 15.94
CA ASP A 208 -8.26 23.53 16.52
C ASP A 208 -9.40 24.10 15.63
N GLN A 209 -9.16 25.13 14.88
CA GLN A 209 -10.20 25.82 14.08
C GLN A 209 -10.20 25.38 12.61
N VAL A 210 -9.04 25.11 12.06
CA VAL A 210 -8.83 24.75 10.66
C VAL A 210 -8.80 23.23 10.51
N ARG A 211 -9.40 22.74 9.45
CA ARG A 211 -9.35 21.32 9.07
C ARG A 211 -8.24 21.12 8.05
N ASP A 212 -7.36 20.17 8.33
CA ASP A 212 -6.31 19.78 7.41
C ASP A 212 -6.88 19.04 6.19
N THR A 213 -6.23 19.16 5.05
CA THR A 213 -6.52 18.32 3.88
C THR A 213 -5.89 16.94 4.07
N LEU A 214 -6.51 15.89 3.53
CA LEU A 214 -5.90 14.57 3.50
C LEU A 214 -4.88 14.44 2.36
N PRO A 215 -3.85 13.60 2.50
CA PRO A 215 -2.86 13.35 1.46
C PRO A 215 -3.44 12.43 0.38
N THR A 216 -4.40 12.96 -0.37
CA THR A 216 -5.05 12.24 -1.48
C THR A 216 -4.08 12.06 -2.63
N ARG A 217 -4.03 10.86 -3.21
CA ARG A 217 -3.18 10.56 -4.37
C ARG A 217 -3.86 9.59 -5.34
N ILE A 218 -3.48 9.73 -6.60
CA ILE A 218 -3.93 8.89 -7.71
C ILE A 218 -2.75 8.04 -8.17
N HIS A 219 -2.99 6.77 -8.36
CA HIS A 219 -2.00 5.79 -8.81
C HIS A 219 -2.42 5.18 -10.13
N LEU A 220 -1.49 5.10 -11.06
CA LEU A 220 -1.62 4.34 -12.31
C LEU A 220 -0.45 3.37 -12.37
N ALA A 221 -0.75 2.08 -12.38
CA ALA A 221 0.26 1.04 -12.27
C ALA A 221 0.14 -0.02 -13.36
N GLY A 222 1.27 -0.59 -13.72
CA GLY A 222 1.38 -1.74 -14.59
C GLY A 222 2.41 -2.74 -14.08
N ALA A 223 2.20 -4.01 -14.39
CA ALA A 223 3.17 -5.06 -14.09
C ALA A 223 3.24 -6.07 -15.24
N VAL A 224 4.38 -6.70 -15.39
CA VAL A 224 4.61 -7.74 -16.41
C VAL A 224 5.40 -8.89 -15.82
N ARG A 225 5.04 -10.11 -16.22
CA ARG A 225 5.75 -11.36 -15.86
C ARG A 225 6.30 -12.01 -17.13
N PRO A 226 7.49 -11.56 -17.59
CA PRO A 226 8.08 -12.05 -18.84
C PRO A 226 8.53 -13.50 -18.76
N ILE A 227 8.95 -13.93 -17.59
CA ILE A 227 9.30 -15.33 -17.25
C ILE A 227 8.82 -15.65 -15.83
N LYS A 228 8.55 -16.91 -15.54
CA LYS A 228 7.97 -17.34 -14.25
C LYS A 228 8.64 -16.75 -12.99
N PRO A 229 9.99 -16.69 -12.86
CA PRO A 229 10.61 -16.17 -11.64
C PRO A 229 10.61 -14.64 -11.54
N LEU A 230 10.32 -13.88 -12.63
CA LEU A 230 10.50 -12.44 -12.67
C LEU A 230 9.16 -11.70 -12.75
N THR A 231 8.95 -10.79 -11.82
CA THR A 231 7.88 -9.77 -11.87
C THR A 231 8.55 -8.39 -11.95
N LEU A 232 8.16 -7.60 -12.95
CA LEU A 232 8.53 -6.20 -13.08
C LEU A 232 7.28 -5.35 -12.92
N THR A 233 7.36 -4.27 -12.17
CA THR A 233 6.25 -3.36 -11.92
C THR A 233 6.68 -1.91 -12.06
N GLY A 234 5.76 -1.06 -12.48
CA GLY A 234 5.97 0.38 -12.59
C GLY A 234 4.69 1.11 -12.22
N GLU A 235 4.83 2.25 -11.58
CA GLU A 235 3.72 3.03 -11.07
C GLU A 235 4.01 4.52 -11.18
N ILE A 236 3.03 5.31 -11.58
CA ILE A 236 3.02 6.77 -11.51
C ILE A 236 2.04 7.16 -10.43
N ILE A 237 2.52 7.95 -9.47
CA ILE A 237 1.76 8.44 -8.32
C ILE A 237 1.63 9.95 -8.44
N ALA A 238 0.39 10.45 -8.42
CA ALA A 238 0.06 11.87 -8.49
C ALA A 238 -0.66 12.30 -7.20
N PRO A 239 0.08 12.82 -6.20
CA PRO A 239 -0.52 13.47 -5.04
C PRO A 239 -1.23 14.77 -5.46
N ILE A 240 -2.30 15.14 -4.78
CA ILE A 240 -3.01 16.41 -5.09
C ILE A 240 -2.28 17.65 -4.55
N ASN A 241 -1.30 17.46 -3.68
CA ASN A 241 -0.56 18.50 -2.94
C ASN A 241 0.97 18.39 -3.10
N ASP A 242 1.44 17.63 -4.09
CA ASP A 242 2.86 17.49 -4.42
C ASP A 242 3.03 17.19 -5.92
N ALA A 243 4.26 17.27 -6.41
CA ALA A 243 4.60 16.89 -7.77
C ALA A 243 4.42 15.36 -7.99
N PRO A 244 3.92 14.94 -9.16
CA PRO A 244 3.87 13.53 -9.51
C PRO A 244 5.27 12.88 -9.47
N TYR A 245 5.32 11.64 -9.02
CA TYR A 245 6.54 10.85 -8.95
C TYR A 245 6.34 9.43 -9.49
N ALA A 246 7.44 8.73 -9.74
CA ALA A 246 7.43 7.39 -10.30
C ALA A 246 8.10 6.38 -9.36
N ALA A 247 7.57 5.18 -9.36
CA ALA A 247 8.13 4.03 -8.68
C ALA A 247 8.26 2.85 -9.64
N VAL A 248 9.33 2.07 -9.50
CA VAL A 248 9.52 0.82 -10.23
C VAL A 248 10.06 -0.26 -9.30
N GLY A 249 9.69 -1.50 -9.56
CA GLY A 249 10.08 -2.64 -8.76
C GLY A 249 10.40 -3.87 -9.59
N ALA A 250 11.29 -4.69 -9.08
CA ALA A 250 11.63 -6.00 -9.62
C ALA A 250 11.65 -7.04 -8.50
N GLU A 251 10.95 -8.16 -8.71
CA GLU A 251 10.93 -9.30 -7.81
C GLU A 251 11.36 -10.55 -8.58
N TRP A 252 12.40 -11.22 -8.07
CA TRP A 252 12.89 -12.50 -8.60
C TRP A 252 12.63 -13.59 -7.57
N GLY A 253 11.76 -14.56 -7.90
CA GLY A 253 11.41 -15.68 -7.04
C GLY A 253 12.06 -16.98 -7.51
N VAL A 254 12.72 -17.70 -6.61
CA VAL A 254 13.32 -19.02 -6.88
C VAL A 254 12.68 -20.07 -5.99
N GLU A 255 12.39 -21.23 -6.55
CA GLU A 255 11.98 -22.41 -5.80
C GLU A 255 13.24 -23.14 -5.33
N VAL A 256 13.48 -23.12 -4.01
CA VAL A 256 14.66 -23.74 -3.39
C VAL A 256 14.38 -25.21 -3.13
N GLU A 257 13.20 -25.51 -2.58
CA GLU A 257 12.66 -26.84 -2.36
C GLU A 257 11.14 -26.83 -2.61
N ARG A 258 10.50 -28.00 -2.58
CA ARG A 258 9.08 -28.16 -2.92
C ARG A 258 8.13 -27.16 -2.22
N ASP A 259 8.45 -26.80 -0.96
CA ASP A 259 7.62 -25.94 -0.12
C ASP A 259 8.36 -24.65 0.32
N ILE A 260 9.54 -24.39 -0.25
CA ILE A 260 10.41 -23.25 0.11
C ILE A 260 10.70 -22.42 -1.13
N LYS A 261 10.30 -21.14 -1.09
CA LYS A 261 10.62 -20.16 -2.14
C LYS A 261 11.41 -19.01 -1.55
N GLY A 262 12.48 -18.62 -2.23
CA GLY A 262 13.25 -17.43 -1.92
C GLY A 262 12.90 -16.29 -2.88
N PHE A 263 12.97 -15.05 -2.42
CA PHE A 263 12.73 -13.86 -3.22
C PHE A 263 13.85 -12.85 -3.03
N ALA A 264 14.33 -12.28 -4.12
CA ALA A 264 15.17 -11.10 -4.13
C ALA A 264 14.40 -9.94 -4.78
N ARG A 265 14.50 -8.74 -4.19
CA ARG A 265 13.76 -7.56 -4.64
C ARG A 265 14.63 -6.34 -4.71
N ALA A 266 14.36 -5.50 -5.69
CA ALA A 266 14.93 -4.18 -5.82
C ALA A 266 13.86 -3.20 -6.29
N GLY A 267 13.89 -1.99 -5.75
CA GLY A 267 12.95 -0.94 -6.06
C GLY A 267 13.61 0.40 -6.21
N PHE A 268 12.95 1.27 -6.94
CA PHE A 268 13.28 2.67 -7.10
C PHE A 268 12.02 3.50 -6.91
N ASN A 269 12.13 4.62 -6.17
CA ASN A 269 11.05 5.55 -5.95
C ASN A 269 11.61 6.98 -5.98
N SER A 270 11.14 7.80 -6.89
CA SER A 270 11.70 9.14 -7.09
C SER A 270 11.20 10.21 -6.09
N LEU A 271 10.27 9.86 -5.18
CA LEU A 271 9.68 10.80 -4.23
C LEU A 271 10.73 11.56 -3.40
N THR A 272 11.73 10.85 -2.88
CA THR A 272 12.72 11.42 -1.95
C THR A 272 14.01 11.89 -2.63
N MET A 273 14.08 11.81 -3.97
CA MET A 273 15.31 12.08 -4.72
C MET A 273 15.88 13.48 -4.43
N GLU A 274 15.03 14.49 -4.39
CA GLU A 274 15.47 15.87 -4.21
C GLU A 274 15.67 16.25 -2.74
N SER A 275 14.89 15.67 -1.83
CA SER A 275 14.98 15.99 -0.40
C SER A 275 16.09 15.22 0.32
N LEU A 276 16.28 13.94 -0.01
CA LEU A 276 17.22 13.03 0.68
C LEU A 276 18.35 12.51 -0.21
N GLY A 277 18.36 12.86 -1.50
CA GLY A 277 19.37 12.45 -2.48
C GLY A 277 19.09 11.07 -3.08
N ILE A 278 19.87 10.71 -4.11
CA ILE A 278 19.64 9.52 -4.94
C ILE A 278 19.69 8.20 -4.13
N ALA A 279 20.47 8.12 -3.07
CA ALA A 279 20.57 6.90 -2.26
C ALA A 279 19.23 6.52 -1.61
N SER A 280 18.40 7.51 -1.24
CA SER A 280 17.09 7.29 -0.62
C SER A 280 16.02 6.78 -1.60
N THR A 281 16.28 6.83 -2.89
CA THR A 281 15.35 6.35 -3.93
C THR A 281 15.43 4.85 -4.15
N ILE A 282 16.48 4.19 -3.65
CA ILE A 282 16.74 2.77 -3.87
C ILE A 282 16.28 1.98 -2.65
N SER A 283 15.55 0.93 -2.87
CA SER A 283 15.18 -0.07 -1.87
C SER A 283 15.65 -1.45 -2.28
N LEU A 284 16.07 -2.25 -1.31
CA LEU A 284 16.47 -3.64 -1.52
C LEU A 284 15.74 -4.51 -0.51
N GLY A 285 15.48 -5.75 -0.87
CA GLY A 285 14.87 -6.69 0.05
C GLY A 285 15.01 -8.14 -0.37
N PHE A 286 14.70 -8.98 0.58
CA PHE A 286 14.60 -10.41 0.36
C PHE A 286 13.40 -10.98 1.11
N GLY A 287 12.95 -12.14 0.67
CA GLY A 287 11.86 -12.86 1.32
C GLY A 287 12.06 -14.36 1.27
N VAL A 288 11.48 -15.04 2.23
CA VAL A 288 11.40 -16.51 2.26
C VAL A 288 9.97 -16.91 2.53
N LYS A 289 9.42 -17.74 1.67
CA LYS A 289 8.10 -18.34 1.84
C LYS A 289 8.23 -19.82 2.14
N LEU A 290 7.65 -20.23 3.28
CA LEU A 290 7.61 -21.60 3.76
C LEU A 290 6.13 -22.05 3.72
N THR A 291 5.72 -22.78 2.69
CA THR A 291 4.33 -23.18 2.48
C THR A 291 3.37 -21.97 2.43
N ASP A 292 2.72 -21.66 3.55
CA ASP A 292 1.73 -20.58 3.69
C ASP A 292 2.26 -19.36 4.43
N LEU A 293 3.44 -19.47 5.06
CA LEU A 293 4.08 -18.43 5.87
C LEU A 293 5.19 -17.76 5.07
N SER A 294 5.23 -16.44 5.05
CA SER A 294 6.29 -15.67 4.40
C SER A 294 6.93 -14.70 5.40
N PHE A 295 8.24 -14.56 5.30
CA PHE A 295 9.05 -13.58 6.02
C PHE A 295 9.72 -12.68 5.00
N ASP A 296 9.54 -11.38 5.11
CA ASP A 296 10.11 -10.40 4.20
C ASP A 296 10.89 -9.35 4.98
N TYR A 297 11.98 -8.91 4.39
CA TYR A 297 12.83 -7.85 4.89
C TYR A 297 13.08 -6.81 3.80
N ALA A 298 13.06 -5.54 4.18
CA ALA A 298 13.43 -4.43 3.31
C ALA A 298 14.42 -3.47 3.98
N PHE A 299 15.36 -3.00 3.18
CA PHE A 299 16.38 -2.01 3.52
C PHE A 299 16.20 -0.78 2.62
N VAL A 300 16.08 0.40 3.24
CA VAL A 300 15.97 1.67 2.53
C VAL A 300 16.94 2.67 3.13
N PRO A 301 17.98 3.08 2.40
CA PRO A 301 18.86 4.17 2.82
C PRO A 301 18.08 5.48 2.97
N MET A 302 18.40 6.26 4.00
CA MET A 302 17.78 7.56 4.24
C MET A 302 18.64 8.73 3.71
N GLY A 303 19.53 8.44 2.75
CA GLY A 303 20.32 9.42 2.02
C GLY A 303 21.07 10.39 2.92
N THR A 304 20.77 11.70 2.81
CA THR A 304 21.43 12.77 3.57
C THR A 304 21.26 12.67 5.08
N LEU A 305 20.32 11.89 5.60
CA LEU A 305 20.19 11.64 7.04
C LEU A 305 21.27 10.68 7.58
N GLY A 306 22.09 10.07 6.72
CA GLY A 306 23.22 9.22 7.11
C GLY A 306 22.85 7.92 7.81
N THR A 307 21.59 7.47 7.70
CA THR A 307 21.05 6.25 8.29
C THR A 307 20.25 5.44 7.28
N ALA A 308 19.67 4.35 7.71
CA ALA A 308 18.78 3.51 6.91
C ALA A 308 17.59 3.04 7.76
N THR A 309 16.48 2.72 7.11
CA THR A 309 15.35 2.06 7.75
C THR A 309 15.34 0.58 7.44
N HIS A 310 14.98 -0.20 8.45
CA HIS A 310 14.85 -1.65 8.39
C HIS A 310 13.40 -2.01 8.64
N ARG A 311 12.81 -2.81 7.74
CA ARG A 311 11.43 -3.22 7.84
C ARG A 311 11.31 -4.72 7.73
N ILE A 312 10.53 -5.29 8.62
CA ILE A 312 10.30 -6.73 8.69
C ILE A 312 8.79 -6.95 8.58
N SER A 313 8.38 -7.85 7.73
CA SER A 313 7.00 -8.31 7.70
C SER A 313 6.90 -9.82 7.71
N VAL A 314 5.80 -10.27 8.31
CA VAL A 314 5.39 -11.67 8.33
C VAL A 314 4.00 -11.74 7.74
N SER A 315 3.78 -12.65 6.78
CA SER A 315 2.47 -12.87 6.19
C SER A 315 2.13 -14.35 6.15
N PHE A 316 0.84 -14.63 6.32
CA PHE A 316 0.27 -15.96 6.30
C PHE A 316 -0.86 -15.99 5.27
N ASN A 317 -0.75 -16.87 4.26
CA ASN A 317 -1.68 -16.95 3.14
C ASN A 317 -2.18 -18.38 2.98
N LEU A 318 -3.43 -18.63 3.40
CA LEU A 318 -4.05 -19.95 3.21
C LEU A 318 -4.56 -20.10 1.77
N PRO A 319 -4.19 -21.21 1.10
CA PRO A 319 -4.69 -21.53 -0.24
C PRO A 319 -6.20 -21.81 -0.24
N ALA A 320 -6.82 -21.72 -1.42
CA ALA A 320 -8.20 -22.13 -1.62
C ALA A 320 -8.40 -23.60 -1.20
N LYS A 321 -9.55 -23.92 -0.61
CA LYS A 321 -9.90 -25.33 -0.37
C LYS A 321 -10.03 -26.02 -1.72
N VAL A 322 -9.20 -27.04 -1.97
CA VAL A 322 -9.38 -27.92 -3.13
C VAL A 322 -10.75 -28.58 -2.99
N SER A 323 -11.71 -28.19 -3.82
CA SER A 323 -13.03 -28.83 -3.81
C SER A 323 -12.85 -30.26 -4.30
N ARG A 324 -13.35 -31.25 -3.53
CA ARG A 324 -13.30 -32.68 -3.88
C ARG A 324 -14.02 -33.02 -5.20
N ARG A 325 -14.70 -32.06 -5.82
CA ARG A 325 -15.47 -32.27 -7.08
C ARG A 325 -14.62 -32.57 -8.31
N TYR A 326 -13.30 -32.35 -8.28
CA TYR A 326 -12.41 -32.62 -9.42
C TYR A 326 -11.68 -33.96 -9.37
N ARG A 327 -12.00 -34.88 -8.41
CA ARG A 327 -11.37 -36.21 -8.30
C ARG A 327 -12.16 -37.33 -8.94
N GLU A 328 -13.30 -37.07 -9.54
CA GLU A 328 -14.20 -38.11 -10.13
C GLU A 328 -14.55 -37.84 -11.61
N ARG A 329 -13.59 -37.31 -12.38
CA ARG A 329 -13.73 -37.34 -13.84
C ARG A 329 -12.41 -37.74 -14.51
#